data_bd2b92eeb684cba5f30ce179e225c5b9
#
_entry.id   bd2b92eeb684cba5f30ce179e225c5b9
#
_cell.length_a   1.000
_cell.length_b   1.000
_cell.length_c   1.000
_cell.angle_alpha   90.00
_cell.angle_beta   90.00
_cell.angle_gamma   90.00
#
_symmetry.space_group_name_H-M   'P 1'
#
loop_
_entity.id
_entity.type
_entity.pdbx_description
1 polymer ?
#
loop_
_entity_poly.entity_id
_entity_poly.type
_entity_poly.pdbx_seq_one_letter_code
_entity_poly.pdbx_strand_id
1 'polypeptide(L)' 'MLLSDVREIVADGNDNLDRYYAIELFTERQNFIILRVNQIRIERDDYHLQIIKCFDKFGNLITELLAEDIHDITIKTL' A
#
# COMPACT_ATOMS: atom_id res chain seq x y z
N MET A 1 6.02 4.82 11.24
CA MET A 1 6.84 4.04 10.30
C MET A 1 7.68 4.96 9.44
N LEU A 2 8.94 4.64 9.24
CA LEU A 2 9.79 5.42 8.34
C LEU A 2 9.43 5.13 6.89
N LEU A 3 9.53 6.14 6.05
CA LEU A 3 9.19 6.02 4.65
C LEU A 3 10.02 4.99 3.90
N SER A 4 11.31 4.86 4.25
CA SER A 4 12.18 3.84 3.66
C SER A 4 11.65 2.42 3.90
N ASP A 5 11.08 2.17 5.09
CA ASP A 5 10.52 0.87 5.45
C ASP A 5 9.26 0.59 4.61
N VAL A 6 8.43 1.60 4.42
CA VAL A 6 7.22 1.49 3.59
C VAL A 6 7.60 1.16 2.14
N ARG A 7 8.61 1.85 1.59
CA ARG A 7 9.05 1.60 0.23
C ARG A 7 9.59 0.20 0.03
N GLU A 8 10.36 -0.31 0.98
CA GLU A 8 10.92 -1.66 0.92
C GLU A 8 9.81 -2.71 0.90
N ILE A 9 8.83 -2.60 1.81
CA ILE A 9 7.71 -3.54 1.89
C ILE A 9 6.86 -3.49 0.61
N VAL A 10 6.60 -2.30 0.08
CA VAL A 10 5.84 -2.13 -1.15
C VAL A 10 6.56 -2.74 -2.35
N ALA A 11 7.89 -2.58 -2.42
CA ALA A 11 8.68 -3.18 -3.48
C ALA A 11 8.57 -4.71 -3.46
N ASP A 12 8.65 -5.32 -2.28
CA ASP A 12 8.46 -6.76 -2.13
C ASP A 12 7.08 -7.20 -2.61
N GLY A 13 6.04 -6.43 -2.32
CA GLY A 13 4.67 -6.72 -2.75
C GLY A 13 4.50 -6.65 -4.26
N ASN A 14 5.31 -5.86 -4.96
CA ASN A 14 5.21 -5.67 -6.41
C ASN A 14 6.05 -6.67 -7.23
N ASP A 15 6.82 -7.54 -6.59
CA ASP A 15 7.69 -8.48 -7.30
C ASP A 15 6.93 -9.49 -8.17
N ASN A 16 5.64 -9.70 -7.92
CA ASN A 16 4.79 -10.62 -8.68
C ASN A 16 3.49 -9.94 -9.10
N LEU A 17 3.53 -9.18 -10.19
CA LEU A 17 2.39 -8.40 -10.68
C LEU A 17 1.19 -9.24 -11.15
N ASP A 18 1.40 -10.54 -11.44
CA ASP A 18 0.34 -11.43 -11.87
C ASP A 18 -0.48 -12.00 -10.71
N ARG A 19 -0.10 -11.68 -9.48
CA ARG A 19 -0.75 -12.20 -8.27
C ARG A 19 -1.57 -11.12 -7.59
N TYR A 20 -2.53 -11.58 -6.79
CA TYR A 20 -3.27 -10.72 -5.90
C TYR A 20 -2.67 -10.76 -4.50
N TYR A 21 -2.76 -9.64 -3.82
CA TYR A 21 -2.29 -9.50 -2.45
C TYR A 21 -3.42 -9.07 -1.53
N ALA A 22 -3.35 -9.55 -0.30
CA ALA A 22 -4.09 -8.96 0.81
C ALA A 22 -3.12 -8.06 1.57
N ILE A 23 -3.50 -6.81 1.78
CA ILE A 23 -2.67 -5.82 2.46
C ILE A 23 -3.37 -5.42 3.74
N GLU A 24 -2.66 -5.54 4.86
CA GLU A 24 -3.13 -5.06 6.14
C GLU A 24 -2.32 -3.82 6.51
N LEU A 25 -3.01 -2.71 6.69
CA LEU A 25 -2.44 -1.42 7.05
C LEU A 25 -2.85 -1.07 8.48
N PHE A 26 -1.87 -0.79 9.32
CA PHE A 26 -2.07 -0.44 10.72
C PHE A 26 -1.86 1.06 10.91
N THR A 27 -2.89 1.74 11.37
CA THR A 27 -2.82 3.16 11.72
C THR A 27 -3.09 3.33 13.22
N GLU A 28 -2.92 4.54 13.74
CA GLU A 28 -3.20 4.83 15.15
C GLU A 28 -4.63 4.53 15.56
N ARG A 29 -5.56 4.68 14.63
CA ARG A 29 -6.99 4.62 14.96
C ARG A 29 -7.60 3.26 14.65
N GLN A 30 -7.14 2.59 13.58
CA GLN A 30 -7.73 1.35 13.13
C GLN A 30 -6.83 0.62 12.16
N ASN A 31 -7.16 -0.63 11.91
CA ASN A 31 -6.53 -1.45 10.91
C ASN A 31 -7.43 -1.52 9.68
N PHE A 32 -6.81 -1.50 8.51
CA PHE A 32 -7.51 -1.70 7.24
C PHE A 32 -7.00 -2.96 6.59
N ILE A 33 -7.92 -3.81 6.13
CA ILE A 33 -7.58 -4.97 5.33
C ILE A 33 -8.11 -4.73 3.92
N ILE A 34 -7.20 -4.76 2.95
CA ILE A 34 -7.54 -4.53 1.55
C ILE A 34 -7.24 -5.80 0.79
N LEU A 35 -8.27 -6.34 0.14
CA LEU A 35 -8.17 -7.60 -0.61
C LEU A 35 -8.04 -7.32 -2.11
N ARG A 36 -7.45 -8.29 -2.83
CA ARG A 36 -7.33 -8.27 -4.29
C ARG A 36 -6.56 -7.08 -4.82
N VAL A 37 -5.53 -6.70 -4.10
CA VAL A 37 -4.62 -5.66 -4.59
C VAL A 37 -3.68 -6.30 -5.60
N ASN A 38 -3.57 -5.69 -6.76
CA ASN A 38 -2.65 -6.13 -7.81
C ASN A 38 -1.38 -5.28 -7.83
N GLN A 39 -1.52 -3.97 -7.62
CA GLN A 39 -0.40 -3.06 -7.67
C GLN A 39 -0.46 -2.05 -6.54
N ILE A 40 0.72 -1.75 -5.99
CA ILE A 40 0.90 -0.76 -4.92
C ILE A 40 1.87 0.28 -5.44
N ARG A 41 1.51 1.56 -5.29
CA ARG A 41 2.35 2.67 -5.70
C ARG A 41 2.52 3.66 -4.58
N ILE A 42 3.70 4.27 -4.51
CA ILE A 42 3.95 5.41 -3.64
C ILE A 42 4.08 6.64 -4.54
N GLU A 43 3.20 7.60 -4.36
CA GLU A 43 3.17 8.83 -5.13
C GLU A 43 3.21 10.03 -4.19
N ARG A 44 3.53 11.21 -4.72
CA ARG A 44 3.46 12.47 -3.98
C ARG A 44 2.24 13.26 -4.47
N ASP A 45 1.54 13.87 -3.51
CA ASP A 45 0.44 14.76 -3.83
C ASP A 45 0.96 16.18 -4.14
N ASP A 46 0.03 17.13 -4.35
CA ASP A 46 0.35 18.52 -4.66
C ASP A 46 1.09 19.23 -3.52
N TYR A 47 1.01 18.70 -2.31
CA TYR A 47 1.69 19.24 -1.12
C TYR A 47 2.98 18.51 -0.80
N HIS A 48 3.47 17.67 -1.72
CA HIS A 48 4.66 16.83 -1.56
C HIS A 48 4.54 15.78 -0.45
N LEU A 49 3.33 15.48 0.01
CA LEU A 49 3.09 14.40 0.95
C LEU A 49 3.07 13.06 0.20
N GLN A 50 3.64 12.04 0.82
CA GLN A 50 3.68 10.72 0.20
C GLN A 50 2.42 9.94 0.50
N ILE A 51 1.86 9.36 -0.56
CA ILE A 51 0.60 8.61 -0.52
C ILE A 51 0.86 7.20 -1.02
N ILE A 52 0.34 6.21 -0.28
CA ILE A 52 0.32 4.83 -0.73
C ILE A 52 -1.01 4.59 -1.42
N LYS A 53 -0.95 4.17 -2.67
CA LYS A 53 -2.12 3.86 -3.49
C LYS A 53 -2.14 2.38 -3.84
N CYS A 54 -3.29 1.75 -3.66
CA CYS A 54 -3.50 0.35 -3.99
C CYS A 54 -4.48 0.25 -5.16
N PHE A 55 -4.11 -0.52 -6.17
CA PHE A 55 -4.88 -0.68 -7.41
C PHE A 55 -5.24 -2.14 -7.64
N ASP A 56 -6.38 -2.37 -8.30
CA ASP A 56 -6.75 -3.69 -8.78
C ASP A 56 -6.05 -4.00 -10.12
N LYS A 57 -6.32 -5.19 -10.68
CA LYS A 57 -5.69 -5.61 -11.95
C LYS A 57 -6.16 -4.78 -13.15
N PHE A 58 -7.26 -4.05 -13.02
CA PHE A 58 -7.79 -3.22 -14.08
C PHE A 58 -7.29 -1.78 -14.00
N GLY A 59 -6.43 -1.48 -13.02
CA GLY A 59 -5.91 -0.14 -12.81
C GLY A 59 -6.83 0.78 -12.02
N ASN A 60 -7.89 0.24 -11.41
CA ASN A 60 -8.80 1.03 -10.59
C ASN A 60 -8.23 1.23 -9.19
N LEU A 61 -8.31 2.45 -8.68
CA LEU A 61 -7.88 2.77 -7.33
C LEU A 61 -8.83 2.13 -6.32
N ILE A 62 -8.27 1.30 -5.43
CA ILE A 62 -9.03 0.68 -4.35
C ILE A 62 -9.01 1.58 -3.12
N THR A 63 -7.83 2.05 -2.73
CA THR A 63 -7.65 2.91 -1.57
C THR A 63 -6.38 3.72 -1.67
N GLU A 64 -6.33 4.81 -0.91
CA GLU A 64 -5.12 5.61 -0.75
C GLU A 64 -5.01 6.09 0.69
N LEU A 65 -3.79 6.12 1.21
CA LEU A 65 -3.50 6.57 2.57
C LEU A 65 -2.20 7.34 2.59
N LEU A 66 -2.11 8.32 3.49
CA LEU A 66 -0.86 9.02 3.74
C LEU A 66 0.14 8.05 4.37
N ALA A 67 1.36 7.98 3.83
CA ALA A 67 2.39 7.10 4.35
C ALA A 67 2.72 7.41 5.81
N GLU A 68 2.67 8.68 6.20
CA GLU A 68 2.97 9.09 7.58
C GLU A 68 1.96 8.58 8.60
N ASP A 69 0.72 8.27 8.17
CA ASP A 69 -0.33 7.77 9.05
C ASP A 69 -0.23 6.26 9.30
N ILE A 70 0.66 5.59 8.58
CA ILE A 70 0.78 4.13 8.65
C ILE A 70 1.88 3.77 9.63
N HIS A 71 1.53 2.98 10.66
CA HIS A 71 2.50 2.46 11.64
C HIS A 71 3.16 1.18 11.16
N ASP A 72 2.42 0.35 10.46
CA ASP A 72 2.91 -0.92 9.97
C ASP A 72 2.10 -1.39 8.77
N ILE A 73 2.69 -2.25 7.98
CA ILE A 73 2.05 -2.82 6.80
C ILE A 73 2.46 -4.29 6.66
N THR A 74 1.49 -5.13 6.36
CA THR A 74 1.71 -6.55 6.09
C THR A 74 1.14 -6.88 4.73
N ILE A 75 1.93 -7.54 3.89
CA ILE A 75 1.52 -7.95 2.55
C ILE A 75 1.52 -9.48 2.49
N LYS A 76 0.38 -10.04 2.11
CA LYS A 76 0.23 -11.48 1.97
C LYS A 76 -0.22 -11.82 0.56
N THR A 77 0.39 -12.84 -0.03
CA THR A 77 -0.05 -13.35 -1.33
C THR A 77 -1.33 -14.15 -1.18
N LEU A 78 -2.30 -13.86 -2.02
CA LEU A 78 -3.55 -14.62 -2.05
C LEU A 78 -3.46 -15.84 -2.95
#